data_fea6d1fcb97e35dc491a9e871e125ca8
#
_entry.id   fea6d1fcb97e35dc491a9e871e125ca8
#
_cell.length_a   1.000
_cell.length_b   1.000
_cell.length_c   1.000
_cell.angle_alpha   90.00
_cell.angle_beta   90.00
_cell.angle_gamma   90.00
#
_symmetry.space_group_name_H-M   'P 1'
#
loop_
_entity.id
_entity.type
_entity.pdbx_description
1 polymer ?
#
loop_
_entity_poly.entity_id
_entity_poly.type
_entity_poly.pdbx_seq_one_letter_code
_entity_poly.pdbx_strand_id
1 'polypeptide(L)'
;MPCPTLYHTSEEKAAARRATSKKYYEKHRVQINRRSRRKYKKKLQNIRKDNISERCDPLWLMEKAKEQFNKLTHGALYTYLDEIAQYCIANPEEAKEYCASMEEQWNTFMMEVQGVLGDILQAYGCGDIWKKADMVGRDIRHVVSLVEEIHMQAMSSVDDIADWRSSGIFAYQICVEGAKVAI
;
A
#
# COMPACT_ATOMS: atom_id res chain seq x y z
N MET A 1 -57.37 -45.36 15.77
CA MET A 1 -56.41 -46.05 16.63
C MET A 1 -55.16 -45.21 16.72
N PRO A 2 -54.62 -44.80 17.90
CA PRO A 2 -53.40 -44.10 18.03
C PRO A 2 -52.22 -44.98 17.57
N CYS A 3 -51.30 -44.39 16.78
CA CYS A 3 -50.11 -45.10 16.32
C CYS A 3 -49.25 -45.51 17.52
N PRO A 4 -48.77 -46.75 17.59
CA PRO A 4 -47.94 -47.18 18.73
C PRO A 4 -46.66 -46.39 18.78
N THR A 5 -46.32 -45.86 19.95
CA THR A 5 -45.05 -45.12 20.15
C THR A 5 -43.89 -46.13 20.07
N LEU A 6 -43.13 -46.03 18.98
CA LEU A 6 -41.98 -46.91 18.66
C LEU A 6 -40.78 -46.74 19.61
N TYR A 7 -40.72 -45.65 20.39
CA TYR A 7 -39.60 -45.32 21.26
C TYR A 7 -40.10 -44.82 22.61
N HIS A 8 -39.66 -45.44 23.70
CA HIS A 8 -40.14 -45.13 25.04
C HIS A 8 -39.20 -44.15 25.81
N THR A 9 -37.93 -44.13 25.48
CA THR A 9 -36.95 -43.27 26.16
C THR A 9 -36.46 -42.11 25.28
N SER A 10 -35.99 -41.05 25.94
CA SER A 10 -35.37 -39.90 25.25
C SER A 10 -34.14 -40.30 24.45
N GLU A 11 -33.37 -41.27 24.96
CA GLU A 11 -32.18 -41.79 24.33
C GLU A 11 -32.48 -42.62 23.09
N GLU A 12 -33.49 -43.45 23.11
CA GLU A 12 -33.97 -44.24 21.96
C GLU A 12 -34.45 -43.30 20.83
N LYS A 13 -35.17 -42.22 21.17
CA LYS A 13 -35.61 -41.21 20.21
C LYS A 13 -34.41 -40.48 19.58
N ALA A 14 -33.41 -40.16 20.38
CA ALA A 14 -32.19 -39.52 19.89
C ALA A 14 -31.36 -40.43 18.98
N ALA A 15 -31.25 -41.74 19.37
CA ALA A 15 -30.57 -42.75 18.57
C ALA A 15 -31.27 -42.99 17.21
N ALA A 16 -32.58 -43.07 17.21
CA ALA A 16 -33.38 -43.21 15.97
C ALA A 16 -33.25 -42.00 15.04
N ARG A 17 -33.27 -40.79 15.61
CA ARG A 17 -33.00 -39.54 14.83
C ARG A 17 -31.62 -39.56 14.21
N ARG A 18 -30.57 -39.94 14.95
CA ARG A 18 -29.19 -40.04 14.42
C ARG A 18 -29.11 -41.06 13.30
N ALA A 19 -29.73 -42.26 13.46
CA ALA A 19 -29.75 -43.31 12.44
C ALA A 19 -30.45 -42.84 11.15
N THR A 20 -31.61 -42.19 11.31
CA THR A 20 -32.35 -41.62 10.17
C THR A 20 -31.56 -40.52 9.46
N SER A 21 -30.95 -39.60 10.21
CA SER A 21 -30.11 -38.56 9.69
C SER A 21 -28.88 -39.12 8.94
N LYS A 22 -28.26 -40.18 9.50
CA LYS A 22 -27.12 -40.85 8.84
C LYS A 22 -27.55 -41.48 7.51
N LYS A 23 -28.65 -42.22 7.46
CA LYS A 23 -29.17 -42.81 6.21
C LYS A 23 -29.51 -41.75 5.18
N TYR A 24 -30.15 -40.66 5.63
CA TYR A 24 -30.46 -39.52 4.74
C TYR A 24 -29.19 -38.91 4.16
N TYR A 25 -28.18 -38.65 5.03
CA TYR A 25 -26.89 -38.07 4.59
C TYR A 25 -26.18 -39.00 3.60
N GLU A 26 -26.11 -40.30 3.87
CA GLU A 26 -25.49 -41.28 2.98
C GLU A 26 -26.16 -41.29 1.60
N LYS A 27 -27.51 -41.32 1.59
CA LYS A 27 -28.30 -41.29 0.34
C LYS A 27 -28.12 -40.00 -0.46
N HIS A 28 -27.95 -38.85 0.21
CA HIS A 28 -27.93 -37.55 -0.43
C HIS A 28 -26.55 -36.87 -0.38
N ARG A 29 -25.51 -37.59 0.02
CA ARG A 29 -24.14 -37.09 0.25
C ARG A 29 -23.62 -36.23 -0.89
N VAL A 30 -23.79 -36.67 -2.13
CA VAL A 30 -23.31 -35.97 -3.31
C VAL A 30 -24.04 -34.62 -3.49
N GLN A 31 -25.34 -34.61 -3.27
CA GLN A 31 -26.17 -33.39 -3.41
C GLN A 31 -25.87 -32.40 -2.28
N ILE A 32 -25.74 -32.89 -1.03
CA ILE A 32 -25.39 -32.08 0.15
C ILE A 32 -24.02 -31.44 -0.06
N ASN A 33 -23.02 -32.23 -0.45
CA ASN A 33 -21.67 -31.72 -0.69
C ASN A 33 -21.61 -30.72 -1.87
N ARG A 34 -22.38 -30.95 -2.94
CA ARG A 34 -22.50 -30.02 -4.07
C ARG A 34 -23.14 -28.70 -3.63
N ARG A 35 -24.20 -28.73 -2.80
CA ARG A 35 -24.84 -27.52 -2.24
C ARG A 35 -23.88 -26.78 -1.29
N SER A 36 -23.17 -27.48 -0.43
CA SER A 36 -22.19 -26.90 0.50
C SER A 36 -21.04 -26.23 -0.25
N ARG A 37 -20.48 -26.91 -1.27
CA ARG A 37 -19.43 -26.32 -2.14
C ARG A 37 -19.92 -25.06 -2.87
N ARG A 38 -21.18 -25.04 -3.38
CA ARG A 38 -21.76 -23.86 -4.00
C ARG A 38 -21.94 -22.70 -3.02
N LYS A 39 -22.44 -23.00 -1.79
CA LYS A 39 -22.59 -22.00 -0.73
C LYS A 39 -21.22 -21.41 -0.32
N TYR A 40 -20.22 -22.28 -0.16
CA TYR A 40 -18.87 -21.87 0.18
C TYR A 40 -18.24 -21.00 -0.92
N LYS A 41 -18.41 -21.41 -2.19
CA LYS A 41 -17.93 -20.62 -3.33
C LYS A 41 -18.60 -19.24 -3.40
N LYS A 42 -19.93 -19.17 -3.15
CA LYS A 42 -20.64 -17.86 -3.08
C LYS A 42 -20.14 -17.01 -1.91
N LYS A 43 -19.94 -17.63 -0.72
CA LYS A 43 -19.40 -16.92 0.45
C LYS A 43 -18.00 -16.37 0.18
N LEU A 44 -17.11 -17.16 -0.44
CA LEU A 44 -15.79 -16.71 -0.85
C LEU A 44 -15.85 -15.58 -1.91
N GLN A 45 -16.78 -15.66 -2.86
CA GLN A 45 -16.98 -14.60 -3.85
C GLN A 45 -17.49 -13.31 -3.20
N ASN A 46 -18.38 -13.41 -2.20
CA ASN A 46 -18.86 -12.24 -1.46
C ASN A 46 -17.73 -11.66 -0.59
N ILE A 47 -16.98 -12.49 0.16
CA ILE A 47 -15.81 -12.05 0.93
C ILE A 47 -14.77 -11.38 0.01
N ARG A 48 -14.55 -11.91 -1.21
CA ARG A 48 -13.67 -11.25 -2.19
C ARG A 48 -14.23 -9.93 -2.68
N LYS A 49 -15.55 -9.84 -2.92
CA LYS A 49 -16.21 -8.57 -3.30
C LYS A 49 -16.18 -7.56 -2.17
N ASP A 50 -16.43 -7.99 -0.94
CA ASP A 50 -16.39 -7.13 0.24
C ASP A 50 -14.95 -6.66 0.52
N ASN A 51 -13.95 -7.55 0.41
CA ASN A 51 -12.53 -7.18 0.49
C ASN A 51 -12.05 -6.30 -0.68
N ILE A 52 -12.69 -6.38 -1.85
CA ILE A 52 -12.40 -5.46 -2.98
C ILE A 52 -13.12 -4.12 -2.75
N SER A 53 -14.27 -4.10 -2.09
CA SER A 53 -14.98 -2.85 -1.76
C SER A 53 -14.41 -2.16 -0.51
N GLU A 54 -13.76 -2.90 0.41
CA GLU A 54 -12.98 -2.37 1.53
C GLU A 54 -11.52 -2.08 1.17
N ARG A 55 -10.98 -2.63 0.09
CA ARG A 55 -9.77 -2.10 -0.54
C ARG A 55 -10.19 -0.77 -1.16
N CYS A 56 -9.82 0.29 -0.46
CA CYS A 56 -9.96 1.65 -0.95
C CYS A 56 -9.68 1.69 -2.46
N ASP A 57 -10.56 2.35 -3.22
CA ASP A 57 -10.36 2.57 -4.65
C ASP A 57 -8.89 2.95 -4.89
N PRO A 58 -8.14 2.26 -5.77
CA PRO A 58 -6.74 2.60 -6.02
C PRO A 58 -6.53 4.08 -6.39
N LEU A 59 -7.53 4.72 -7.01
CA LEU A 59 -7.50 6.15 -7.29
C LEU A 59 -7.55 6.98 -5.99
N TRP A 60 -8.39 6.60 -5.03
CA TRP A 60 -8.43 7.24 -3.72
C TRP A 60 -7.09 7.07 -2.98
N LEU A 61 -6.47 5.88 -3.04
CA LEU A 61 -5.15 5.65 -2.47
C LEU A 61 -4.08 6.54 -3.11
N MET A 62 -4.15 6.75 -4.43
CA MET A 62 -3.23 7.65 -5.14
C MET A 62 -3.43 9.12 -4.74
N GLU A 63 -4.67 9.57 -4.56
CA GLU A 63 -4.94 10.93 -4.03
C GLU A 63 -4.40 11.08 -2.60
N LYS A 64 -4.54 10.05 -1.76
CA LYS A 64 -3.94 10.02 -0.42
C LYS A 64 -2.41 10.07 -0.46
N ALA A 65 -1.78 9.32 -1.36
CA ALA A 65 -0.34 9.39 -1.57
C ALA A 65 0.11 10.79 -1.97
N LYS A 66 -0.63 11.45 -2.86
CA LYS A 66 -0.37 12.84 -3.25
C LYS A 66 -0.53 13.83 -2.09
N GLU A 67 -1.59 13.66 -1.27
CA GLU A 67 -1.77 14.47 -0.06
C GLU A 67 -0.60 14.27 0.93
N GLN A 68 -0.16 13.02 1.12
CA GLN A 68 0.97 12.69 1.98
C GLN A 68 2.29 13.27 1.45
N PHE A 69 2.54 13.16 0.15
CA PHE A 69 3.67 13.79 -0.52
C PHE A 69 3.71 15.30 -0.25
N ASN A 70 2.58 15.99 -0.46
CA ASN A 70 2.47 17.43 -0.20
C ASN A 70 2.68 17.79 1.28
N LYS A 71 2.23 16.93 2.21
CA LYS A 71 2.49 17.12 3.65
C LYS A 71 3.95 16.97 4.00
N LEU A 72 4.62 15.93 3.48
CA LEU A 72 6.04 15.68 3.74
C LEU A 72 6.93 16.79 3.18
N THR A 73 6.60 17.31 2.01
CA THR A 73 7.36 18.38 1.34
C THR A 73 6.88 19.79 1.69
N HIS A 74 5.88 19.91 2.60
CA HIS A 74 5.22 21.19 2.91
C HIS A 74 4.71 21.94 1.65
N GLY A 75 4.41 21.20 0.57
CA GLY A 75 4.03 21.75 -0.74
C GLY A 75 5.15 22.49 -1.48
N ALA A 76 6.39 22.47 -0.97
CA ALA A 76 7.54 23.16 -1.52
C ALA A 76 8.78 22.25 -1.50
N LEU A 77 8.81 21.30 -2.43
CA LEU A 77 9.83 20.24 -2.50
C LEU A 77 11.26 20.76 -2.35
N TYR A 78 11.62 21.76 -3.10
CA TYR A 78 13.01 22.25 -3.10
C TYR A 78 13.39 22.96 -1.80
N THR A 79 12.44 23.64 -1.15
CA THR A 79 12.63 24.22 0.20
C THR A 79 12.85 23.11 1.21
N TYR A 80 12.06 22.04 1.15
CA TYR A 80 12.22 20.87 2.00
C TYR A 80 13.58 20.19 1.86
N LEU A 81 14.09 20.04 0.63
CA LEU A 81 15.44 19.49 0.40
C LEU A 81 16.54 20.41 0.90
N ASP A 82 16.37 21.72 0.74
CA ASP A 82 17.30 22.71 1.28
C ASP A 82 17.31 22.70 2.83
N GLU A 83 16.17 22.49 3.47
CA GLU A 83 16.04 22.30 4.92
C GLU A 83 16.80 21.05 5.40
N ILE A 84 16.73 19.92 4.66
CA ILE A 84 17.53 18.72 4.96
C ILE A 84 19.02 19.03 4.90
N ALA A 85 19.49 19.68 3.83
CA ALA A 85 20.88 20.03 3.67
C ALA A 85 21.36 21.01 4.79
N GLN A 86 20.53 22.01 5.13
CA GLN A 86 20.82 22.93 6.23
C GLN A 86 20.92 22.22 7.59
N TYR A 87 20.02 21.29 7.87
CA TYR A 87 20.06 20.50 9.09
C TYR A 87 21.36 19.71 9.21
N CYS A 88 21.79 19.07 8.12
CA CYS A 88 23.05 18.32 8.09
C CYS A 88 24.28 19.22 8.35
N ILE A 89 24.29 20.43 7.79
CA ILE A 89 25.37 21.40 8.02
C ILE A 89 25.38 21.86 9.47
N ALA A 90 24.20 22.10 10.05
CA ALA A 90 24.08 22.56 11.43
C ALA A 90 24.40 21.47 12.48
N ASN A 91 24.22 20.19 12.12
CA ASN A 91 24.40 19.03 13.01
C ASN A 91 25.32 17.97 12.38
N PRO A 92 26.60 18.21 12.21
CA PRO A 92 27.52 17.35 11.48
C PRO A 92 27.60 15.91 12.02
N GLU A 93 27.51 15.74 13.34
CA GLU A 93 27.61 14.44 13.99
C GLU A 93 26.38 13.56 13.73
N GLU A 94 25.21 14.17 13.55
CA GLU A 94 23.94 13.48 13.33
C GLU A 94 23.58 13.38 11.83
N ALA A 95 24.28 14.10 10.96
CA ALA A 95 23.94 14.25 9.56
C ALA A 95 23.74 12.92 8.81
N LYS A 96 24.62 11.94 9.06
CA LYS A 96 24.56 10.62 8.41
C LYS A 96 23.33 9.83 8.82
N GLU A 97 23.05 9.76 10.13
CA GLU A 97 21.89 9.04 10.66
C GLU A 97 20.58 9.72 10.24
N TYR A 98 20.55 11.04 10.25
CA TYR A 98 19.41 11.82 9.81
C TYR A 98 19.11 11.59 8.34
N CYS A 99 20.10 11.68 7.46
CA CYS A 99 19.91 11.40 6.01
C CYS A 99 19.48 9.96 5.76
N ALA A 100 20.08 8.98 6.46
CA ALA A 100 19.68 7.58 6.36
C ALA A 100 18.20 7.38 6.74
N SER A 101 17.76 8.04 7.83
CA SER A 101 16.35 7.99 8.26
C SER A 101 15.40 8.62 7.23
N MET A 102 15.79 9.73 6.62
CA MET A 102 15.00 10.39 5.56
C MET A 102 14.91 9.50 4.33
N GLU A 103 16.02 8.90 3.91
CA GLU A 103 16.06 7.96 2.78
C GLU A 103 15.17 6.75 3.02
N GLU A 104 15.23 6.13 4.21
CA GLU A 104 14.36 5.01 4.59
C GLU A 104 12.88 5.39 4.56
N GLN A 105 12.53 6.57 5.08
CA GLN A 105 11.16 7.09 5.06
C GLN A 105 10.65 7.25 3.63
N TRP A 106 11.44 7.85 2.76
CA TRP A 106 11.07 8.07 1.35
C TRP A 106 11.01 6.76 0.56
N ASN A 107 11.94 5.83 0.81
CA ASN A 107 11.93 4.51 0.18
C ASN A 107 10.69 3.70 0.60
N THR A 108 10.33 3.74 1.90
CA THR A 108 9.11 3.10 2.39
C THR A 108 7.87 3.67 1.69
N PHE A 109 7.76 4.99 1.62
CA PHE A 109 6.66 5.66 0.94
C PHE A 109 6.61 5.33 -0.57
N MET A 110 7.76 5.28 -1.23
CA MET A 110 7.85 4.88 -2.64
C MET A 110 7.36 3.44 -2.85
N MET A 111 7.69 2.50 -1.97
CA MET A 111 7.23 1.11 -2.07
C MET A 111 5.71 0.99 -1.92
N GLU A 112 5.09 1.75 -1.01
CA GLU A 112 3.65 1.82 -0.86
C GLU A 112 2.97 2.32 -2.14
N VAL A 113 3.50 3.41 -2.72
CA VAL A 113 2.97 4.00 -3.96
C VAL A 113 3.15 3.07 -5.16
N GLN A 114 4.25 2.34 -5.25
CA GLN A 114 4.45 1.32 -6.29
C GLN A 114 3.42 0.20 -6.21
N GLY A 115 3.06 -0.22 -4.99
CA GLY A 115 1.96 -1.19 -4.79
C GLY A 115 0.63 -0.67 -5.34
N VAL A 116 0.29 0.58 -5.04
CA VAL A 116 -0.93 1.24 -5.55
C VAL A 116 -0.91 1.38 -7.07
N LEU A 117 0.25 1.75 -7.66
CA LEU A 117 0.42 1.82 -9.11
C LEU A 117 0.20 0.47 -9.79
N GLY A 118 0.69 -0.63 -9.17
CA GLY A 118 0.42 -1.99 -9.62
C GLY A 118 -1.07 -2.33 -9.61
N ASP A 119 -1.79 -1.99 -8.55
CA ASP A 119 -3.23 -2.20 -8.44
C ASP A 119 -4.01 -1.38 -9.49
N ILE A 120 -3.61 -0.12 -9.73
CA ILE A 120 -4.20 0.72 -10.79
C ILE A 120 -3.96 0.11 -12.17
N LEU A 121 -2.75 -0.36 -12.44
CA LEU A 121 -2.40 -1.01 -13.70
C LEU A 121 -3.24 -2.28 -13.94
N GLN A 122 -3.45 -3.09 -12.91
CA GLN A 122 -4.29 -4.29 -12.99
C GLN A 122 -5.77 -3.96 -13.19
N ALA A 123 -6.26 -2.88 -12.58
CA ALA A 123 -7.68 -2.51 -12.63
C ALA A 123 -8.06 -1.77 -13.93
N TYR A 124 -7.20 -0.88 -14.39
CA TYR A 124 -7.52 0.09 -15.47
C TYR A 124 -6.61 -0.05 -16.71
N GLY A 125 -5.56 -0.89 -16.64
CA GLY A 125 -4.56 -1.01 -17.72
C GLY A 125 -3.68 0.24 -17.86
N CYS A 126 -2.89 0.29 -18.95
CA CYS A 126 -1.95 1.39 -19.25
C CYS A 126 -2.62 2.66 -19.82
N GLY A 127 -3.89 2.91 -19.48
CA GLY A 127 -4.65 4.06 -19.96
C GLY A 127 -4.26 5.39 -19.28
N ASP A 128 -5.05 6.43 -19.54
CA ASP A 128 -4.79 7.78 -19.02
C ASP A 128 -4.84 7.88 -17.49
N ILE A 129 -5.63 7.02 -16.86
CA ILE A 129 -5.72 6.91 -15.39
C ILE A 129 -4.36 6.48 -14.83
N TRP A 130 -3.79 5.39 -15.39
CA TRP A 130 -2.48 4.90 -14.98
C TRP A 130 -1.38 5.93 -15.24
N LYS A 131 -1.40 6.62 -16.38
CA LYS A 131 -0.41 7.68 -16.69
C LYS A 131 -0.41 8.80 -15.67
N LYS A 132 -1.61 9.27 -15.25
CA LYS A 132 -1.74 10.29 -14.20
C LYS A 132 -1.20 9.82 -12.86
N ALA A 133 -1.48 8.57 -12.49
CA ALA A 133 -0.96 7.98 -11.27
C ALA A 133 0.58 7.80 -11.34
N ASP A 134 1.12 7.35 -12.49
CA ASP A 134 2.55 7.18 -12.68
C ASP A 134 3.32 8.51 -12.60
N MET A 135 2.70 9.66 -12.96
CA MET A 135 3.32 10.97 -12.73
C MET A 135 3.63 11.20 -11.25
N VAL A 136 2.68 10.92 -10.35
CA VAL A 136 2.90 11.02 -8.90
C VAL A 136 4.03 10.08 -8.46
N GLY A 137 4.04 8.85 -8.98
CA GLY A 137 5.12 7.90 -8.71
C GLY A 137 6.49 8.38 -9.21
N ARG A 138 6.54 9.09 -10.34
CA ARG A 138 7.78 9.70 -10.84
C ARG A 138 8.26 10.83 -9.95
N ASP A 139 7.34 11.70 -9.50
CA ASP A 139 7.69 12.80 -8.60
C ASP A 139 8.32 12.27 -7.31
N ILE A 140 7.72 11.19 -6.73
CA ILE A 140 8.26 10.56 -5.53
C ILE A 140 9.63 9.93 -5.79
N ARG A 141 9.82 9.21 -6.91
CA ARG A 141 11.13 8.64 -7.29
C ARG A 141 12.18 9.72 -7.46
N HIS A 142 11.79 10.86 -8.02
CA HIS A 142 12.67 12.01 -8.15
C HIS A 142 13.13 12.54 -6.79
N VAL A 143 12.20 12.65 -5.81
CA VAL A 143 12.56 13.05 -4.43
C VAL A 143 13.53 12.07 -3.79
N VAL A 144 13.27 10.76 -3.92
CA VAL A 144 14.19 9.73 -3.40
C VAL A 144 15.59 9.95 -3.93
N SER A 145 15.73 10.13 -5.26
CA SER A 145 17.03 10.38 -5.89
C SER A 145 17.74 11.65 -5.38
N LEU A 146 16.97 12.70 -5.07
CA LEU A 146 17.53 13.95 -4.54
C LEU A 146 17.95 13.83 -3.06
N VAL A 147 17.20 13.05 -2.26
CA VAL A 147 17.56 12.74 -0.87
C VAL A 147 18.80 11.84 -0.84
N GLU A 148 18.88 10.83 -1.71
CA GLU A 148 20.05 9.96 -1.89
C GLU A 148 21.32 10.79 -2.24
N GLU A 149 21.18 11.80 -3.10
CA GLU A 149 22.30 12.70 -3.44
C GLU A 149 22.82 13.44 -2.20
N ILE A 150 21.93 14.01 -1.37
CA ILE A 150 22.32 14.69 -0.13
C ILE A 150 22.96 13.68 0.86
N HIS A 151 22.38 12.48 0.97
CA HIS A 151 22.93 11.43 1.84
C HIS A 151 24.32 10.99 1.41
N MET A 152 24.55 10.82 0.12
CA MET A 152 25.88 10.49 -0.43
C MET A 152 26.94 11.54 -0.06
N GLN A 153 26.58 12.82 -0.10
CA GLN A 153 27.50 13.90 0.35
C GLN A 153 27.72 13.86 1.86
N ALA A 154 26.65 13.63 2.66
CA ALA A 154 26.78 13.46 4.10
C ALA A 154 27.69 12.29 4.51
N MET A 155 27.70 11.21 3.71
CA MET A 155 28.58 10.06 3.91
C MET A 155 30.05 10.39 3.64
N SER A 156 30.33 11.28 2.68
CA SER A 156 31.68 11.74 2.35
C SER A 156 32.17 12.74 3.39
N SER A 157 31.61 13.93 3.45
CA SER A 157 31.91 14.97 4.43
C SER A 157 30.74 15.96 4.52
N VAL A 158 30.46 16.47 5.70
CA VAL A 158 29.45 17.53 5.88
C VAL A 158 29.94 18.85 5.25
N ASP A 159 31.24 19.08 5.21
CA ASP A 159 31.82 20.25 4.53
C ASP A 159 31.49 20.22 3.02
N ASP A 160 31.45 19.01 2.41
CA ASP A 160 31.06 18.85 1.01
C ASP A 160 29.59 19.28 0.79
N ILE A 161 28.69 19.03 1.76
CA ILE A 161 27.29 19.51 1.67
C ILE A 161 27.26 21.04 1.67
N ALA A 162 28.05 21.68 2.57
CA ALA A 162 28.11 23.14 2.64
C ALA A 162 28.64 23.76 1.34
N ASP A 163 29.70 23.17 0.78
CA ASP A 163 30.30 23.60 -0.48
C ASP A 163 29.37 23.41 -1.67
N TRP A 164 28.72 22.25 -1.77
CA TRP A 164 27.75 21.94 -2.84
C TRP A 164 26.55 22.88 -2.76
N ARG A 165 26.00 23.06 -1.55
CA ARG A 165 24.88 23.97 -1.34
C ARG A 165 25.21 25.41 -1.67
N SER A 166 26.38 25.91 -1.25
CA SER A 166 26.81 27.29 -1.53
C SER A 166 27.10 27.53 -3.01
N SER A 167 27.55 26.49 -3.71
CA SER A 167 27.86 26.54 -5.15
C SER A 167 26.65 26.31 -6.05
N GLY A 168 25.47 25.94 -5.48
CA GLY A 168 24.26 25.66 -6.25
C GLY A 168 24.35 24.38 -7.11
N ILE A 169 25.18 23.42 -6.72
CA ILE A 169 25.50 22.22 -7.53
C ILE A 169 24.48 21.08 -7.31
N PHE A 170 23.77 21.04 -6.18
CA PHE A 170 22.78 20.01 -5.97
C PHE A 170 21.73 19.98 -7.08
N ALA A 171 21.32 18.79 -7.50
CA ALA A 171 20.38 18.63 -8.60
C ALA A 171 19.05 19.37 -8.36
N TYR A 172 18.58 19.44 -7.11
CA TYR A 172 17.38 20.21 -6.77
C TYR A 172 17.55 21.72 -6.96
N GLN A 173 18.75 22.27 -6.74
CA GLN A 173 19.04 23.70 -6.95
C GLN A 173 19.09 24.03 -8.45
N ILE A 174 19.71 23.17 -9.24
CA ILE A 174 19.77 23.29 -10.70
C ILE A 174 18.35 23.25 -11.32
N CYS A 175 17.47 22.39 -10.81
CA CYS A 175 16.08 22.32 -11.26
C CYS A 175 15.31 23.63 -11.00
N VAL A 176 15.56 24.31 -9.88
CA VAL A 176 14.94 25.63 -9.57
C VAL A 176 15.40 26.71 -10.53
N GLU A 177 16.68 26.74 -10.83
CA GLU A 177 17.24 27.73 -11.77
C GLU A 177 16.74 27.52 -13.19
N GLY A 178 16.72 26.27 -13.66
CA GLY A 178 16.14 25.90 -14.95
C GLY A 178 14.67 26.29 -15.12
N ALA A 179 13.87 26.17 -14.05
CA ALA A 179 12.47 26.58 -14.06
C ALA A 179 12.28 28.11 -14.10
N LYS A 180 13.21 28.88 -13.54
CA LYS A 180 13.19 30.37 -13.62
C LYS A 180 13.57 30.93 -14.98
N VAL A 181 14.32 30.17 -15.77
CA VAL A 181 14.77 30.61 -17.13
C VAL A 181 13.69 30.28 -18.18
N ALA A 182 12.72 29.42 -17.88
CA ALA A 182 11.67 28.98 -18.81
C ALA A 182 10.37 29.83 -18.75
N ILE A 183 10.35 30.93 -17.96
CA ILE A 183 9.27 31.92 -17.87
C ILE A 183 9.72 33.22 -18.57
#